data_9ee5e1c24ad437694a91375ae5acd903
#
_entry.id   9ee5e1c24ad437694a91375ae5acd903
#
_cell.length_a   1.000
_cell.length_b   1.000
_cell.length_c   1.000
_cell.angle_alpha   90.00
_cell.angle_beta   90.00
_cell.angle_gamma   90.00
#
_symmetry.space_group_name_H-M   'P 1'
#
loop_
_entity.id
_entity.type
_entity.pdbx_description
1 polymer ?
#
loop_
_entity_poly.entity_id
_entity_poly.type
_entity_poly.pdbx_seq_one_letter_code
_entity_poly.pdbx_strand_id
1 'polypeptide(L)'
;VTQPIAASTIVQQAFRVLELAAPSSFGDESPQAAAASEQYPEALRMCLEQADWSFASELAELPAAVPGTDIVADPDLPNTFVLPATFVALRQMYVDGAWRVDRRFLRTDIAGPLKIRFTAMITDETQMPAWFRLAVSLRLATLLSPQWLGDVAKRDRIAQDAEISMRQALRHDARYASPKRWDGLDRQEDWALGARL
;
A
#
# COMPACT_ATOMS: atom_id res chain seq x y z
N VAL A 1 4.12 -8.22 -17.45
CA VAL A 1 5.42 -7.76 -17.97
C VAL A 1 6.29 -7.44 -16.76
N THR A 2 7.24 -8.32 -16.46
CA THR A 2 8.21 -8.12 -15.37
C THR A 2 9.15 -6.99 -15.78
N GLN A 3 9.10 -5.86 -15.07
CA GLN A 3 10.11 -4.80 -15.26
C GLN A 3 11.49 -5.34 -14.83
N PRO A 4 12.55 -5.10 -15.60
CA PRO A 4 13.90 -5.46 -15.18
C PRO A 4 14.27 -4.65 -13.92
N ILE A 5 14.91 -5.27 -12.92
CA ILE A 5 15.38 -4.60 -11.70
C ILE A 5 16.29 -3.41 -12.04
N ALA A 6 17.04 -3.48 -13.13
CA ALA A 6 17.85 -2.38 -13.61
C ALA A 6 17.06 -1.09 -13.86
N ALA A 7 15.76 -1.19 -14.13
CA ALA A 7 14.85 -0.04 -14.27
C ALA A 7 14.18 0.34 -12.94
N SER A 8 14.20 -0.53 -11.91
CA SER A 8 13.61 -0.23 -10.61
C SER A 8 14.55 0.60 -9.75
N THR A 9 14.20 1.87 -9.57
CA THR A 9 14.93 2.77 -8.67
C THR A 9 14.77 2.37 -7.21
N ILE A 10 13.63 1.78 -6.85
CA ILE A 10 13.29 1.32 -5.51
C ILE A 10 14.21 0.18 -5.09
N VAL A 11 14.33 -0.86 -5.93
CA VAL A 11 15.18 -2.02 -5.63
C VAL A 11 16.64 -1.61 -5.57
N GLN A 12 17.14 -0.83 -6.54
CA GLN A 12 18.51 -0.33 -6.53
C GLN A 12 18.83 0.45 -5.25
N GLN A 13 17.93 1.31 -4.82
CA GLN A 13 18.12 2.10 -3.61
C GLN A 13 18.09 1.24 -2.34
N ALA A 14 17.22 0.23 -2.26
CA ALA A 14 17.16 -0.71 -1.14
C ALA A 14 18.49 -1.46 -0.99
N PHE A 15 19.04 -2.00 -2.07
CA PHE A 15 20.35 -2.69 -2.03
C PHE A 15 21.51 -1.75 -1.71
N ARG A 16 21.45 -0.49 -2.16
CA ARG A 16 22.45 0.52 -1.78
C ARG A 16 22.44 0.82 -0.28
N VAL A 17 21.26 0.88 0.35
CA VAL A 17 21.12 1.04 1.81
C VAL A 17 21.73 -0.15 2.56
N LEU A 18 21.63 -1.35 2.01
CA LEU A 18 22.24 -2.56 2.56
C LEU A 18 23.74 -2.68 2.26
N GLU A 19 24.31 -1.76 1.46
CA GLU A 19 25.71 -1.82 0.98
C GLU A 19 25.99 -3.07 0.13
N LEU A 20 24.98 -3.54 -0.61
CA LEU A 20 25.04 -4.71 -1.48
C LEU A 20 24.90 -4.29 -2.95
N ALA A 21 25.51 -5.10 -3.84
CA ALA A 21 25.25 -4.95 -5.26
C ALA A 21 23.79 -5.32 -5.58
N ALA A 22 23.08 -4.43 -6.27
CA ALA A 22 21.75 -4.74 -6.74
C ALA A 22 21.82 -5.77 -7.88
N PRO A 23 20.89 -6.76 -7.94
CA PRO A 23 20.80 -7.67 -9.06
C PRO A 23 20.41 -6.92 -10.35
N SER A 24 20.76 -7.45 -11.51
CA SER A 24 20.50 -6.81 -12.81
C SER A 24 19.06 -7.05 -13.30
N SER A 25 18.45 -8.15 -12.88
CA SER A 25 17.05 -8.45 -13.18
C SER A 25 16.41 -9.34 -12.10
N PHE A 26 15.08 -9.39 -12.05
CA PHE A 26 14.36 -10.35 -11.18
C PHE A 26 14.51 -11.81 -11.64
N GLY A 27 14.98 -12.03 -12.86
CA GLY A 27 15.23 -13.36 -13.44
C GLY A 27 16.66 -13.84 -13.23
N ASP A 28 17.52 -13.08 -12.58
CA ASP A 28 18.91 -13.52 -12.29
C ASP A 28 18.91 -14.70 -11.32
N GLU A 29 19.77 -15.68 -11.56
CA GLU A 29 19.99 -16.81 -10.66
C GLU A 29 20.86 -16.40 -9.45
N SER A 30 20.46 -15.36 -8.75
CA SER A 30 21.17 -14.86 -7.56
C SER A 30 20.24 -14.83 -6.34
N PRO A 31 20.78 -15.10 -5.13
CA PRO A 31 19.98 -14.98 -3.91
C PRO A 31 19.37 -13.59 -3.73
N GLN A 32 20.06 -12.56 -4.21
CA GLN A 32 19.59 -11.17 -4.17
C GLN A 32 18.37 -10.95 -5.07
N ALA A 33 18.37 -11.49 -6.29
CA ALA A 33 17.25 -11.39 -7.20
C ALA A 33 16.02 -12.15 -6.68
N ALA A 34 16.22 -13.36 -6.16
CA ALA A 34 15.16 -14.17 -5.57
C ALA A 34 14.48 -13.42 -4.40
N ALA A 35 15.28 -12.92 -3.46
CA ALA A 35 14.75 -12.18 -2.32
C ALA A 35 14.09 -10.86 -2.72
N ALA A 36 14.64 -10.13 -3.70
CA ALA A 36 14.03 -8.91 -4.21
C ALA A 36 12.68 -9.20 -4.87
N SER A 37 12.56 -10.25 -5.67
CA SER A 37 11.32 -10.62 -6.35
C SER A 37 10.21 -11.03 -5.38
N GLU A 38 10.57 -11.64 -4.25
CA GLU A 38 9.65 -12.04 -3.19
C GLU A 38 9.23 -10.84 -2.33
N GLN A 39 10.18 -10.03 -1.88
CA GLN A 39 9.94 -8.99 -0.86
C GLN A 39 9.48 -7.65 -1.43
N TYR A 40 9.78 -7.34 -2.69
CA TYR A 40 9.40 -6.05 -3.29
C TYR A 40 7.88 -5.84 -3.38
N PRO A 41 7.09 -6.81 -3.88
CA PRO A 41 5.63 -6.67 -3.91
C PRO A 41 5.03 -6.48 -2.50
N GLU A 42 5.59 -7.16 -1.50
CA GLU A 42 5.14 -7.06 -0.12
C GLU A 42 5.47 -5.69 0.49
N ALA A 43 6.70 -5.21 0.31
CA ALA A 43 7.10 -3.88 0.75
C ALA A 43 6.21 -2.79 0.15
N LEU A 44 5.91 -2.89 -1.14
CA LEU A 44 5.05 -1.95 -1.85
C LEU A 44 3.62 -1.98 -1.29
N ARG A 45 3.05 -3.19 -1.12
CA ARG A 45 1.72 -3.37 -0.56
C ARG A 45 1.60 -2.80 0.84
N MET A 46 2.55 -3.12 1.73
CA MET A 46 2.59 -2.59 3.10
C MET A 46 2.58 -1.04 3.11
N CYS A 47 3.33 -0.41 2.21
CA CYS A 47 3.36 1.05 2.12
C CYS A 47 2.04 1.63 1.56
N LEU A 48 1.41 0.98 0.60
CA LEU A 48 0.13 1.42 0.04
C LEU A 48 -1.02 1.27 1.03
N GLU A 49 -1.00 0.24 1.88
CA GLU A 49 -2.02 0.00 2.90
C GLU A 49 -2.05 1.07 4.00
N GLN A 50 -0.91 1.72 4.28
CA GLN A 50 -0.78 2.64 5.43
C GLN A 50 -1.60 3.91 5.33
N ALA A 51 -1.95 4.39 4.11
CA ALA A 51 -2.68 5.65 3.96
C ALA A 51 -3.49 5.72 2.67
N ASP A 52 -4.39 6.71 2.63
CA ASP A 52 -5.12 7.10 1.43
C ASP A 52 -4.22 8.00 0.56
N TRP A 53 -3.37 7.36 -0.23
CA TRP A 53 -2.43 8.04 -1.11
C TRP A 53 -3.16 8.71 -2.29
N SER A 54 -2.89 9.99 -2.51
CA SER A 54 -3.54 10.75 -3.59
C SER A 54 -3.24 10.17 -4.99
N PHE A 55 -2.01 9.68 -5.20
CA PHE A 55 -1.57 9.13 -6.48
C PHE A 55 -2.06 7.69 -6.73
N ALA A 56 -2.52 6.98 -5.68
CA ALA A 56 -3.01 5.60 -5.75
C ALA A 56 -4.52 5.49 -5.44
N SER A 57 -5.21 6.61 -5.34
CA SER A 57 -6.63 6.66 -5.04
C SER A 57 -7.47 6.47 -6.30
N GLU A 58 -8.33 5.45 -6.31
CA GLU A 58 -9.27 5.16 -7.40
C GLU A 58 -10.71 5.17 -6.91
N LEU A 59 -11.61 5.57 -7.82
CA LEU A 59 -13.06 5.50 -7.64
C LEU A 59 -13.62 4.36 -8.49
N ALA A 60 -14.48 3.53 -7.89
CA ALA A 60 -15.18 2.50 -8.62
C ALA A 60 -16.66 2.49 -8.26
N GLU A 61 -17.49 2.19 -9.25
CA GLU A 61 -18.88 1.82 -9.05
C GLU A 61 -18.99 0.30 -9.18
N LEU A 62 -19.35 -0.36 -8.07
CA LEU A 62 -19.46 -1.80 -7.99
C LEU A 62 -20.91 -2.21 -8.27
N PRO A 63 -21.17 -2.97 -9.35
CA PRO A 63 -22.47 -3.59 -9.54
C PRO A 63 -22.68 -4.67 -8.49
N ALA A 64 -23.93 -4.89 -8.06
CA ALA A 64 -24.22 -6.00 -7.15
C ALA A 64 -23.76 -7.31 -7.76
N ALA A 65 -23.05 -8.12 -6.99
CA ALA A 65 -22.63 -9.44 -7.43
C ALA A 65 -23.87 -10.33 -7.59
N VAL A 66 -24.00 -10.99 -8.75
CA VAL A 66 -25.02 -12.03 -8.92
C VAL A 66 -24.64 -13.19 -8.00
N PRO A 67 -25.54 -13.65 -7.11
CA PRO A 67 -25.25 -14.81 -6.28
C PRO A 67 -24.93 -16.01 -7.17
N GLY A 68 -23.67 -16.42 -7.15
CA GLY A 68 -23.22 -17.67 -7.78
C GLY A 68 -23.22 -18.80 -6.77
N THR A 69 -23.04 -20.02 -7.23
CA THR A 69 -22.97 -21.24 -6.40
C THR A 69 -21.87 -21.18 -5.34
N ASP A 70 -20.89 -20.30 -5.50
CA ASP A 70 -19.72 -20.17 -4.60
C ASP A 70 -19.83 -19.02 -3.59
N ILE A 71 -20.90 -18.20 -3.65
CA ILE A 71 -21.09 -17.06 -2.77
C ILE A 71 -22.26 -17.34 -1.83
N VAL A 72 -21.95 -17.77 -0.61
CA VAL A 72 -22.95 -17.90 0.44
C VAL A 72 -23.33 -16.52 0.96
N ALA A 73 -24.63 -16.22 1.00
CA ALA A 73 -25.12 -14.97 1.56
C ALA A 73 -24.81 -14.89 3.06
N ASP A 74 -24.32 -13.73 3.50
CA ASP A 74 -24.14 -13.43 4.91
C ASP A 74 -25.49 -12.94 5.46
N PRO A 75 -26.00 -13.50 6.57
CA PRO A 75 -27.29 -13.08 7.14
C PRO A 75 -27.34 -11.61 7.55
N ASP A 76 -26.22 -11.07 8.04
CA ASP A 76 -26.13 -9.69 8.53
C ASP A 76 -25.77 -8.70 7.40
N LEU A 77 -25.05 -9.15 6.36
CA LEU A 77 -24.56 -8.36 5.25
C LEU A 77 -24.92 -9.03 3.91
N PRO A 78 -26.21 -8.99 3.52
CA PRO A 78 -26.72 -9.84 2.43
C PRO A 78 -26.22 -9.47 1.04
N ASN A 79 -25.76 -8.21 0.86
CA ASN A 79 -25.31 -7.75 -0.44
C ASN A 79 -23.79 -7.94 -0.59
N THR A 80 -23.39 -8.60 -1.68
CA THR A 80 -21.98 -8.93 -1.94
C THR A 80 -21.52 -8.28 -3.24
N PHE A 81 -20.40 -7.59 -3.19
CA PHE A 81 -19.77 -6.90 -4.31
C PHE A 81 -18.38 -7.44 -4.56
N VAL A 82 -18.00 -7.59 -5.82
CA VAL A 82 -16.65 -8.00 -6.20
C VAL A 82 -15.74 -6.78 -6.22
N LEU A 83 -14.67 -6.82 -5.45
CA LEU A 83 -13.66 -5.77 -5.44
C LEU A 83 -12.78 -5.82 -6.70
N PRO A 84 -12.30 -4.67 -7.20
CA PRO A 84 -11.36 -4.61 -8.33
C PRO A 84 -10.10 -5.45 -8.07
N ALA A 85 -9.49 -5.98 -9.15
CA ALA A 85 -8.26 -6.76 -9.02
C ALA A 85 -7.08 -5.95 -8.45
N THR A 86 -7.11 -4.63 -8.63
CA THR A 86 -6.10 -3.68 -8.10
C THR A 86 -6.36 -3.27 -6.66
N PHE A 87 -7.44 -3.76 -6.03
CA PHE A 87 -7.82 -3.33 -4.68
C PHE A 87 -6.76 -3.67 -3.64
N VAL A 88 -6.37 -2.66 -2.86
CA VAL A 88 -5.46 -2.79 -1.71
C VAL A 88 -6.20 -2.50 -0.41
N ALA A 89 -6.83 -1.34 -0.29
CA ALA A 89 -7.52 -0.95 0.94
C ALA A 89 -8.73 -0.05 0.63
N LEU A 90 -9.87 -0.33 1.27
CA LEU A 90 -11.05 0.53 1.21
C LEU A 90 -10.78 1.82 1.98
N ARG A 91 -11.08 2.95 1.36
CA ARG A 91 -10.91 4.28 1.98
C ARG A 91 -12.22 4.95 2.31
N GLN A 92 -13.21 4.80 1.43
CA GLN A 92 -14.52 5.40 1.64
C GLN A 92 -15.61 4.62 0.89
N MET A 93 -16.74 4.48 1.54
CA MET A 93 -18.04 4.23 0.89
C MET A 93 -18.82 5.55 0.83
N TYR A 94 -19.49 5.79 -0.30
CA TYR A 94 -20.31 7.01 -0.47
C TYR A 94 -21.75 6.85 0.00
N VAL A 95 -22.02 5.77 0.73
CA VAL A 95 -23.32 5.45 1.33
C VAL A 95 -23.06 4.96 2.75
N ASP A 96 -23.85 5.42 3.71
CA ASP A 96 -23.75 4.98 5.09
C ASP A 96 -24.40 3.62 5.27
N GLY A 97 -23.71 2.69 5.92
CA GLY A 97 -24.20 1.33 6.22
C GLY A 97 -23.12 0.45 6.81
N ALA A 98 -23.51 -0.72 7.28
CA ALA A 98 -22.58 -1.72 7.78
C ALA A 98 -21.86 -2.41 6.61
N TRP A 99 -20.55 -2.65 6.78
CA TRP A 99 -19.76 -3.31 5.75
C TRP A 99 -18.61 -4.12 6.33
N ARG A 100 -18.15 -5.10 5.53
CA ARG A 100 -16.96 -5.90 5.82
C ARG A 100 -16.29 -6.32 4.51
N VAL A 101 -14.96 -6.31 4.50
CA VAL A 101 -14.18 -6.85 3.38
C VAL A 101 -13.79 -8.30 3.70
N ASP A 102 -14.27 -9.24 2.89
CA ASP A 102 -13.98 -10.65 2.99
C ASP A 102 -13.20 -11.11 1.74
N ARG A 103 -11.89 -11.22 1.85
CA ARG A 103 -11.00 -11.56 0.73
C ARG A 103 -11.14 -10.57 -0.44
N ARG A 104 -11.80 -10.97 -1.54
CA ARG A 104 -12.06 -10.14 -2.72
C ARG A 104 -13.49 -9.59 -2.79
N PHE A 105 -14.25 -9.72 -1.72
CA PHE A 105 -15.63 -9.29 -1.66
C PHE A 105 -15.83 -8.19 -0.62
N LEU A 106 -16.61 -7.21 -0.98
CA LEU A 106 -17.17 -6.23 -0.05
C LEU A 106 -18.61 -6.69 0.26
N ARG A 107 -18.89 -6.96 1.53
CA ARG A 107 -20.22 -7.28 2.03
C ARG A 107 -20.82 -6.10 2.76
N THR A 108 -22.11 -5.86 2.57
CA THR A 108 -22.81 -4.72 3.17
C THR A 108 -24.32 -5.00 3.26
N ASP A 109 -25.00 -4.26 4.12
CA ASP A 109 -26.46 -4.19 4.21
C ASP A 109 -27.10 -3.33 3.10
N ILE A 110 -26.29 -2.59 2.34
CA ILE A 110 -26.74 -1.65 1.29
C ILE A 110 -26.90 -2.39 -0.03
N ALA A 111 -28.06 -2.18 -0.70
CA ALA A 111 -28.28 -2.63 -2.07
C ALA A 111 -27.48 -1.78 -3.07
N GLY A 112 -26.97 -2.42 -4.16
CA GLY A 112 -26.14 -1.73 -5.16
C GLY A 112 -26.96 -0.94 -6.21
N PRO A 113 -26.26 -0.18 -7.08
CA PRO A 113 -24.80 -0.10 -7.24
C PRO A 113 -24.10 0.67 -6.11
N LEU A 114 -22.88 0.30 -5.79
CA LEU A 114 -22.12 0.87 -4.68
C LEU A 114 -20.91 1.64 -5.17
N LYS A 115 -20.81 2.93 -4.81
CA LYS A 115 -19.63 3.75 -5.11
C LYS A 115 -18.65 3.68 -3.96
N ILE A 116 -17.41 3.35 -4.28
CA ILE A 116 -16.30 3.28 -3.31
C ILE A 116 -15.10 4.06 -3.79
N ARG A 117 -14.30 4.56 -2.84
CA ARG A 117 -12.93 5.00 -3.05
C ARG A 117 -12.00 4.02 -2.34
N PHE A 118 -10.94 3.64 -3.02
CA PHE A 118 -9.98 2.67 -2.50
C PHE A 118 -8.57 3.01 -2.96
N THR A 119 -7.57 2.51 -2.24
CA THR A 119 -6.18 2.53 -2.69
C THR A 119 -5.98 1.37 -3.66
N ALA A 120 -5.47 1.70 -4.85
CA ALA A 120 -5.15 0.71 -5.88
C ALA A 120 -3.68 0.29 -5.82
N MET A 121 -3.39 -0.95 -6.24
CA MET A 121 -2.04 -1.45 -6.45
C MET A 121 -1.44 -0.79 -7.70
N ILE A 122 -0.43 0.03 -7.50
CA ILE A 122 0.35 0.68 -8.56
C ILE A 122 1.69 -0.02 -8.66
N THR A 123 1.99 -0.59 -9.83
CA THR A 123 3.26 -1.28 -10.09
C THR A 123 4.23 -0.47 -10.94
N ASP A 124 3.75 0.60 -11.57
CA ASP A 124 4.58 1.51 -12.37
C ASP A 124 5.22 2.56 -11.44
N GLU A 125 6.52 2.43 -11.22
CA GLU A 125 7.29 3.36 -10.37
C GLU A 125 7.29 4.80 -10.88
N THR A 126 7.02 5.03 -12.16
CA THR A 126 6.98 6.39 -12.72
C THR A 126 5.78 7.20 -12.22
N GLN A 127 4.72 6.52 -11.82
CA GLN A 127 3.52 7.14 -11.25
C GLN A 127 3.67 7.43 -9.74
N MET A 128 4.69 6.87 -9.10
CA MET A 128 4.92 7.04 -7.67
C MET A 128 5.73 8.29 -7.38
N PRO A 129 5.29 9.16 -6.44
CA PRO A 129 6.08 10.30 -5.98
C PRO A 129 7.44 9.88 -5.41
N ALA A 130 8.45 10.73 -5.56
CA ALA A 130 9.81 10.41 -5.12
C ALA A 130 9.91 10.05 -3.63
N TRP A 131 9.16 10.75 -2.77
CA TRP A 131 9.12 10.47 -1.34
C TRP A 131 8.49 9.10 -1.02
N PHE A 132 7.49 8.68 -1.78
CA PHE A 132 6.90 7.36 -1.62
C PHE A 132 7.88 6.27 -2.08
N ARG A 133 8.56 6.44 -3.23
CA ARG A 133 9.59 5.51 -3.69
C ARG A 133 10.71 5.34 -2.67
N LEU A 134 11.17 6.43 -2.03
CA LEU A 134 12.15 6.36 -0.94
C LEU A 134 11.62 5.55 0.25
N ALA A 135 10.38 5.77 0.67
CA ALA A 135 9.76 5.02 1.77
C ALA A 135 9.66 3.52 1.46
N VAL A 136 9.25 3.15 0.23
CA VAL A 136 9.22 1.75 -0.22
C VAL A 136 10.62 1.14 -0.27
N SER A 137 11.63 1.90 -0.74
CA SER A 137 13.03 1.43 -0.77
C SER A 137 13.56 1.08 0.62
N LEU A 138 13.28 1.92 1.61
CA LEU A 138 13.71 1.68 3.00
C LEU A 138 12.90 0.54 3.65
N ARG A 139 11.61 0.42 3.35
CA ARG A 139 10.79 -0.72 3.79
C ARG A 139 11.33 -2.03 3.20
N LEU A 140 11.65 -2.05 1.91
CA LEU A 140 12.26 -3.20 1.25
C LEU A 140 13.63 -3.54 1.89
N ALA A 141 14.48 -2.54 2.12
CA ALA A 141 15.75 -2.75 2.82
C ALA A 141 15.56 -3.34 4.22
N THR A 142 14.52 -2.92 4.96
CA THR A 142 14.16 -3.49 6.26
C THR A 142 13.80 -4.97 6.14
N LEU A 143 12.98 -5.35 5.16
CA LEU A 143 12.58 -6.76 4.95
C LEU A 143 13.75 -7.64 4.52
N LEU A 144 14.66 -7.10 3.72
CA LEU A 144 15.84 -7.81 3.24
C LEU A 144 16.97 -7.90 4.30
N SER A 145 17.03 -6.95 5.23
CA SER A 145 18.15 -6.81 6.18
C SER A 145 18.46 -8.05 7.02
N PRO A 146 17.49 -8.87 7.50
CA PRO A 146 17.79 -10.04 8.31
C PRO A 146 18.65 -11.10 7.61
N GLN A 147 18.56 -11.18 6.29
CA GLN A 147 19.28 -12.17 5.50
C GLN A 147 20.76 -11.80 5.30
N TRP A 148 21.08 -10.50 5.21
CA TRP A 148 22.43 -10.06 4.83
C TRP A 148 23.17 -9.25 5.89
N LEU A 149 22.45 -8.66 6.86
CA LEU A 149 23.07 -7.86 7.90
C LEU A 149 23.12 -8.63 9.22
N GLY A 150 24.33 -8.97 9.67
CA GLY A 150 24.55 -9.56 11.00
C GLY A 150 24.40 -8.55 12.14
N ASP A 151 24.62 -7.25 11.87
CA ASP A 151 24.56 -6.18 12.86
C ASP A 151 23.12 -5.77 13.15
N VAL A 152 22.67 -6.06 14.38
CA VAL A 152 21.32 -5.74 14.86
C VAL A 152 21.11 -4.23 14.93
N ALA A 153 22.10 -3.46 15.39
CA ALA A 153 21.96 -2.00 15.53
C ALA A 153 21.78 -1.33 14.15
N LYS A 154 22.47 -1.84 13.12
CA LYS A 154 22.27 -1.36 11.75
C LYS A 154 20.88 -1.69 11.22
N ARG A 155 20.35 -2.90 11.49
CA ARG A 155 18.99 -3.29 11.12
C ARG A 155 17.93 -2.39 11.77
N ASP A 156 18.08 -2.13 13.07
CA ASP A 156 17.18 -1.27 13.83
C ASP A 156 17.19 0.17 13.30
N ARG A 157 18.36 0.67 12.92
CA ARG A 157 18.49 1.99 12.30
C ARG A 157 17.78 2.07 10.96
N ILE A 158 17.93 1.06 10.09
CA ILE A 158 17.22 1.01 8.79
C ILE A 158 15.71 0.99 9.02
N ALA A 159 15.22 0.22 10.00
CA ALA A 159 13.80 0.19 10.33
C ALA A 159 13.28 1.56 10.83
N GLN A 160 14.06 2.26 11.67
CA GLN A 160 13.72 3.62 12.12
C GLN A 160 13.70 4.62 10.95
N ASP A 161 14.69 4.56 10.07
CA ASP A 161 14.76 5.41 8.87
C ASP A 161 13.56 5.15 7.94
N ALA A 162 13.09 3.90 7.81
CA ALA A 162 11.90 3.54 7.06
C ALA A 162 10.64 4.20 7.64
N GLU A 163 10.46 4.18 8.97
CA GLU A 163 9.32 4.83 9.63
C GLU A 163 9.37 6.37 9.51
N ILE A 164 10.56 6.97 9.60
CA ILE A 164 10.75 8.40 9.39
C ILE A 164 10.40 8.79 7.95
N SER A 165 10.91 8.04 6.98
CA SER A 165 10.66 8.27 5.56
C SER A 165 9.17 8.13 5.21
N MET A 166 8.50 7.14 5.78
CA MET A 166 7.06 6.95 5.60
C MET A 166 6.26 8.16 6.11
N ARG A 167 6.58 8.66 7.29
CA ARG A 167 5.94 9.88 7.83
C ARG A 167 6.20 11.11 6.96
N GLN A 168 7.39 11.23 6.37
CA GLN A 168 7.69 12.30 5.42
C GLN A 168 6.88 12.15 4.14
N ALA A 169 6.77 10.95 3.58
CA ALA A 169 5.96 10.68 2.40
C ALA A 169 4.48 11.06 2.63
N LEU A 170 3.92 10.70 3.79
CA LEU A 170 2.56 11.07 4.19
C LEU A 170 2.37 12.61 4.25
N ARG A 171 3.33 13.32 4.84
CA ARG A 171 3.28 14.80 4.91
C ARG A 171 3.36 15.44 3.51
N HIS A 172 4.14 14.87 2.61
CA HIS A 172 4.22 15.34 1.23
C HIS A 172 2.93 15.08 0.46
N ASP A 173 2.38 13.87 0.56
CA ASP A 173 1.12 13.53 -0.10
C ASP A 173 -0.05 14.36 0.41
N ALA A 174 -0.08 14.68 1.70
CA ALA A 174 -1.11 15.54 2.30
C ALA A 174 -1.22 16.94 1.67
N ARG A 175 -0.17 17.43 1.00
CA ARG A 175 -0.18 18.73 0.30
C ARG A 175 -0.97 18.70 -1.01
N TYR A 176 -1.23 17.53 -1.56
CA TYR A 176 -2.01 17.34 -2.79
C TYR A 176 -3.49 17.09 -2.53
N ALA A 177 -3.93 17.07 -1.27
CA ALA A 177 -5.31 16.90 -0.89
C ALA A 177 -5.81 18.10 -0.07
N SER A 178 -7.10 18.43 -0.23
CA SER A 178 -7.73 19.46 0.61
C SER A 178 -7.78 19.00 2.08
N PRO A 179 -7.94 19.94 3.05
CA PRO A 179 -8.10 19.60 4.47
C PRO A 179 -9.28 18.67 4.77
N LYS A 180 -10.28 18.61 3.87
CA LYS A 180 -11.41 17.67 3.93
C LYS A 180 -11.07 16.33 3.26
N ARG A 181 -9.95 15.75 3.58
CA ARG A 181 -9.61 14.40 3.17
C ARG A 181 -10.41 13.41 4.02
N TRP A 182 -11.22 12.60 3.38
CA TRP A 182 -12.11 11.62 4.03
C TRP A 182 -11.37 10.30 4.30
N ASP A 183 -10.30 10.35 5.06
CA ASP A 183 -9.59 9.14 5.52
C ASP A 183 -10.05 8.69 6.91
N GLY A 184 -11.18 9.21 7.39
CA GLY A 184 -11.73 8.91 8.71
C GLY A 184 -10.95 9.56 9.87
N LEU A 185 -9.85 10.22 9.56
CA LEU A 185 -9.08 11.02 10.49
C LEU A 185 -9.48 12.47 10.28
N ASP A 186 -10.31 13.00 11.16
CA ASP A 186 -10.65 14.43 11.17
C ASP A 186 -9.40 15.20 11.61
N ARG A 187 -8.54 15.52 10.63
CA ARG A 187 -7.21 16.10 10.85
C ARG A 187 -7.21 17.47 11.52
N GLN A 188 -8.36 18.10 11.69
CA GLN A 188 -8.44 19.38 12.40
C GLN A 188 -8.23 19.23 13.90
N GLU A 189 -8.49 18.06 14.48
CA GLU A 189 -8.31 17.85 15.93
C GLU A 189 -6.94 17.26 16.29
N ASP A 190 -6.38 16.36 15.46
CA ASP A 190 -5.19 15.59 15.82
C ASP A 190 -3.87 16.37 15.71
N TRP A 191 -3.71 17.27 14.73
CA TRP A 191 -2.45 18.01 14.63
C TRP A 191 -2.36 19.13 15.67
N ALA A 192 -3.51 19.69 16.09
CA ALA A 192 -3.57 20.71 17.11
C ALA A 192 -3.30 20.14 18.53
N LEU A 193 -3.65 18.85 18.75
CA LEU A 193 -3.33 18.13 19.99
C LEU A 193 -1.85 17.70 20.02
N GLY A 194 -1.29 17.26 18.89
CA GLY A 194 0.12 16.89 18.78
C GLY A 194 1.11 18.06 18.81
N ALA A 195 0.64 19.30 18.62
CA ALA A 195 1.46 20.51 18.71
C ALA A 195 1.50 21.11 20.13
N ARG A 196 0.78 20.53 21.09
CA ARG A 196 0.73 20.98 22.49
C ARG A 196 1.51 20.10 23.47
N LEU A 197 2.18 19.06 22.97
CA LEU A 197 3.12 18.21 23.68
C LEU A 197 4.52 18.39 23.08
#